data_b2265e0c15097a40015cb667a2631fbe
#
_entry.id   b2265e0c15097a40015cb667a2631fbe
#
_cell.length_a   1.000
_cell.length_b   1.000
_cell.length_c   1.000
_cell.angle_alpha   90.00
_cell.angle_beta   90.00
_cell.angle_gamma   90.00
#
_symmetry.space_group_name_H-M   'P 1'
#
loop_
_entity.id
_entity.type
_entity.pdbx_description
1 polymer ?
#
loop_
_entity_poly.entity_id
_entity_poly.type
_entity_poly.pdbx_seq_one_letter_code
_entity_poly.pdbx_strand_id
1 'polypeptide(L)'
;MVTFLKRFNALLFGLLFSNCVFSQETTQVTLDGLDKPVEILKDHWGISHIYAETEHDLFFAQGYSAARDRLFQFEIWRAQATGTVAEILGSRAVDRDHGTRLFKFRGPMHEEMNHYHPRGVDIITSFVHGVNAYIDEALQDPDSLPLPFKLLDIQPKHWTEEVVISRHQGLLGNISLELSTGRAVCAIGEDKVRELRYFHPHDPILTLDPLIDCDSLLNNDILHLYNSYRRPIRFQPDDIALAQYRNTEEAYETIADILIEEERDLQKRSIDDIGSNNWVVSGDLTQDGWPMMINDPHRSQAVPSLRYWSHLVGPGWNVIGGGEPEIPGISIGHNEHGAWGLTVFNTDGEDLYVYETNPNNPSQYRYLGEWEEMRVISETIEVKDARSVSVELKYTRHGPVVFEDQENSLAYAIRPAWMEVGGSPYLASLRMDQATSWEEFREASNFSNIPGENMIWADRQGNIGWQAVGIAPIRRNFSGMVPV
;
A
#
# COMPACT_ATOMS: atom_id res chain seq x y z
N MET A 1 72.99 -61.61 17.00
CA MET A 1 71.55 -61.66 17.17
C MET A 1 71.18 -60.26 17.63
N VAL A 2 70.65 -59.42 16.72
CA VAL A 2 70.56 -57.98 16.87
C VAL A 2 69.08 -57.65 17.11
N THR A 3 68.80 -57.00 18.23
CA THR A 3 67.43 -56.57 18.61
C THR A 3 67.24 -55.13 18.19
N PHE A 4 66.28 -54.86 17.28
CA PHE A 4 65.92 -53.55 16.84
C PHE A 4 64.83 -52.97 17.80
N LEU A 5 65.11 -51.84 18.47
CA LEU A 5 64.11 -51.03 19.16
C LEU A 5 63.54 -50.03 18.15
N LYS A 6 62.25 -50.15 17.90
CA LYS A 6 61.47 -49.09 17.18
C LYS A 6 60.96 -48.11 18.21
N ARG A 7 61.36 -46.85 18.14
CA ARG A 7 60.75 -45.72 18.82
C ARG A 7 59.50 -45.27 18.08
N PHE A 8 58.35 -45.28 18.75
CA PHE A 8 57.13 -44.68 18.28
C PHE A 8 57.09 -43.20 18.75
N ASN A 9 57.20 -42.28 17.78
CA ASN A 9 56.90 -40.87 18.03
C ASN A 9 55.39 -40.67 17.89
N ALA A 10 54.69 -40.41 19.00
CA ALA A 10 53.33 -39.93 18.99
C ALA A 10 53.31 -38.42 18.70
N LEU A 11 52.92 -38.04 17.52
CA LEU A 11 52.60 -36.65 17.21
C LEU A 11 51.23 -36.34 17.84
N LEU A 12 51.23 -35.49 18.86
CA LEU A 12 50.05 -34.90 19.45
C LEU A 12 49.58 -33.79 18.49
N PHE A 13 48.56 -34.06 17.67
CA PHE A 13 47.83 -33.04 16.89
C PHE A 13 46.88 -32.35 17.85
N GLY A 14 47.28 -31.19 18.38
CA GLY A 14 46.38 -30.28 19.08
C GLY A 14 45.43 -29.66 18.07
N LEU A 15 44.17 -30.11 18.06
CA LEU A 15 43.06 -29.40 17.43
C LEU A 15 42.79 -28.11 18.23
N LEU A 16 43.34 -27.00 17.75
CA LEU A 16 42.90 -25.68 18.13
C LEU A 16 41.49 -25.48 17.53
N PHE A 17 40.46 -25.77 18.28
CA PHE A 17 39.15 -25.21 18.02
C PHE A 17 39.24 -23.70 18.22
N SER A 18 39.45 -22.98 17.13
CA SER A 18 39.22 -21.55 17.10
C SER A 18 37.70 -21.35 17.26
N ASN A 19 37.27 -21.09 18.47
CA ASN A 19 35.96 -20.52 18.72
C ASN A 19 35.97 -19.15 18.04
N CYS A 20 35.46 -19.07 16.81
CA CYS A 20 35.02 -17.81 16.26
C CYS A 20 33.87 -17.33 17.15
N VAL A 21 34.19 -16.59 18.18
CA VAL A 21 33.23 -15.74 18.86
C VAL A 21 32.88 -14.68 17.83
N PHE A 22 31.75 -14.84 17.16
CA PHE A 22 31.16 -13.74 16.43
C PHE A 22 30.84 -12.68 17.47
N SER A 23 31.66 -11.66 17.55
CA SER A 23 31.37 -10.47 18.34
C SER A 23 30.10 -9.89 17.76
N GLN A 24 29.02 -9.94 18.51
CA GLN A 24 27.81 -9.22 18.18
C GLN A 24 28.17 -7.74 18.25
N GLU A 25 28.11 -7.06 17.11
CA GLU A 25 28.34 -5.62 17.07
C GLU A 25 27.13 -4.93 17.70
N THR A 26 27.35 -4.23 18.80
CA THR A 26 26.30 -3.52 19.51
C THR A 26 26.51 -2.02 19.34
N THR A 27 25.52 -1.35 18.80
CA THR A 27 25.47 0.11 18.71
C THR A 27 24.44 0.62 19.71
N GLN A 28 24.82 1.58 20.52
CA GLN A 28 23.93 2.27 21.43
C GLN A 28 23.61 3.64 20.87
N VAL A 29 22.32 3.93 20.69
CA VAL A 29 21.83 5.22 20.22
C VAL A 29 20.94 5.82 21.30
N THR A 30 21.07 7.12 21.54
CA THR A 30 20.17 7.87 22.43
C THR A 30 19.21 8.65 21.58
N LEU A 31 17.93 8.39 21.73
CA LEU A 31 16.86 9.03 20.97
C LEU A 31 15.91 9.75 21.93
N ASP A 32 15.55 10.98 21.57
CA ASP A 32 14.45 11.68 22.24
C ASP A 32 13.13 11.03 21.86
N GLY A 33 12.19 10.93 22.79
CA GLY A 33 10.85 10.39 22.55
C GLY A 33 10.64 8.94 23.03
N LEU A 34 11.68 8.23 23.47
CA LEU A 34 11.55 6.95 24.16
C LEU A 34 11.27 7.15 25.65
N ASP A 35 10.31 6.40 26.19
CA ASP A 35 10.04 6.35 27.63
C ASP A 35 11.01 5.43 28.37
N LYS A 36 11.42 4.33 27.73
CA LYS A 36 12.27 3.27 28.26
C LYS A 36 13.27 2.79 27.21
N PRO A 37 14.36 2.14 27.64
CA PRO A 37 15.27 1.49 26.70
C PRO A 37 14.57 0.42 25.86
N VAL A 38 14.93 0.34 24.59
CA VAL A 38 14.49 -0.68 23.63
C VAL A 38 15.69 -1.45 23.12
N GLU A 39 15.55 -2.75 22.98
CA GLU A 39 16.53 -3.60 22.32
C GLU A 39 16.04 -4.00 20.93
N ILE A 40 16.86 -3.78 19.89
CA ILE A 40 16.60 -4.23 18.52
C ILE A 40 17.72 -5.20 18.14
N LEU A 41 17.38 -6.47 17.99
CA LEU A 41 18.29 -7.51 17.55
C LEU A 41 18.02 -7.81 16.07
N LYS A 42 19.05 -7.71 15.22
CA LYS A 42 18.97 -8.18 13.84
C LYS A 42 19.54 -9.57 13.73
N ASP A 43 18.73 -10.51 13.23
CA ASP A 43 19.18 -11.88 12.97
C ASP A 43 20.00 -11.96 11.66
N HIS A 44 20.44 -13.16 11.32
CA HIS A 44 21.24 -13.38 10.11
C HIS A 44 20.47 -13.18 8.78
N TRP A 45 19.13 -13.11 8.83
CA TRP A 45 18.26 -12.76 7.71
C TRP A 45 18.00 -11.25 7.61
N GLY A 46 18.48 -10.47 8.59
CA GLY A 46 18.23 -9.04 8.68
C GLY A 46 16.87 -8.70 9.29
N ILE A 47 16.16 -9.68 9.86
CA ILE A 47 14.88 -9.44 10.53
C ILE A 47 15.15 -8.75 11.87
N SER A 48 14.43 -7.66 12.12
CA SER A 48 14.50 -6.91 13.37
C SER A 48 13.57 -7.53 14.41
N HIS A 49 14.16 -8.01 15.53
CA HIS A 49 13.44 -8.44 16.72
C HIS A 49 13.47 -7.28 17.72
N ILE A 50 12.33 -6.71 18.02
CA ILE A 50 12.17 -5.50 18.83
C ILE A 50 11.57 -5.86 20.18
N TYR A 51 12.28 -5.53 21.26
CA TYR A 51 11.86 -5.78 22.63
C TYR A 51 11.71 -4.46 23.36
N ALA A 52 10.51 -4.15 23.83
CA ALA A 52 10.19 -2.91 24.52
C ALA A 52 9.37 -3.15 25.80
N GLU A 53 9.53 -2.26 26.78
CA GLU A 53 8.79 -2.32 28.05
C GLU A 53 7.44 -1.59 27.99
N THR A 54 7.21 -0.76 26.95
CA THR A 54 5.96 -0.03 26.71
C THR A 54 5.46 -0.23 25.27
N GLU A 55 4.17 -0.09 25.05
CA GLU A 55 3.58 -0.13 23.70
C GLU A 55 4.08 1.06 22.87
N HIS A 56 4.18 2.24 23.46
CA HIS A 56 4.73 3.42 22.81
C HIS A 56 6.13 3.14 22.25
N ASP A 57 7.04 2.64 23.09
CA ASP A 57 8.41 2.38 22.66
C ASP A 57 8.51 1.25 21.64
N LEU A 58 7.59 0.27 21.69
CA LEU A 58 7.53 -0.82 20.71
C LEU A 58 7.27 -0.30 19.29
N PHE A 59 6.24 0.51 19.13
CA PHE A 59 5.88 1.05 17.80
C PHE A 59 6.81 2.17 17.37
N PHE A 60 7.33 2.96 18.31
CA PHE A 60 8.42 3.92 18.01
C PHE A 60 9.62 3.18 17.42
N ALA A 61 10.08 2.10 18.05
CA ALA A 61 11.22 1.33 17.58
C ALA A 61 10.94 0.59 16.27
N GLN A 62 9.70 0.15 16.02
CA GLN A 62 9.30 -0.41 14.72
C GLN A 62 9.45 0.65 13.62
N GLY A 63 8.92 1.86 13.82
CA GLY A 63 9.03 2.96 12.86
C GLY A 63 10.47 3.37 12.59
N TYR A 64 11.27 3.53 13.65
CA TYR A 64 12.70 3.84 13.55
C TYR A 64 13.47 2.77 12.77
N SER A 65 13.26 1.49 13.09
CA SER A 65 13.96 0.38 12.43
C SER A 65 13.59 0.26 10.95
N ALA A 66 12.31 0.42 10.62
CA ALA A 66 11.83 0.37 9.25
C ALA A 66 12.38 1.56 8.43
N ALA A 67 12.36 2.76 8.97
CA ALA A 67 12.91 3.95 8.32
C ALA A 67 14.42 3.81 8.08
N ARG A 68 15.17 3.26 9.05
CA ARG A 68 16.60 3.00 8.91
C ARG A 68 16.93 2.07 7.75
N ASP A 69 16.12 1.03 7.57
CA ASP A 69 16.36 0.03 6.53
C ASP A 69 15.84 0.48 5.15
N ARG A 70 14.87 1.42 5.11
CA ARG A 70 14.10 1.75 3.90
C ARG A 70 13.98 3.25 3.63
N LEU A 71 14.90 4.10 4.11
CA LEU A 71 14.78 5.56 4.12
C LEU A 71 14.36 6.17 2.77
N PHE A 72 14.99 5.73 1.68
CA PHE A 72 14.65 6.26 0.36
C PHE A 72 13.24 5.89 -0.08
N GLN A 73 12.82 4.65 0.18
CA GLN A 73 11.44 4.24 -0.09
C GLN A 73 10.44 5.04 0.75
N PHE A 74 10.77 5.30 2.01
CA PHE A 74 9.94 6.12 2.92
C PHE A 74 9.75 7.53 2.37
N GLU A 75 10.79 8.18 1.83
CA GLU A 75 10.64 9.48 1.21
C GLU A 75 9.75 9.43 -0.04
N ILE A 76 9.92 8.41 -0.89
CA ILE A 76 9.08 8.26 -2.08
C ILE A 76 7.61 7.99 -1.71
N TRP A 77 7.36 7.15 -0.71
CA TRP A 77 5.99 6.89 -0.23
C TRP A 77 5.36 8.11 0.43
N ARG A 78 6.14 8.87 1.23
CA ARG A 78 5.69 10.15 1.76
C ARG A 78 5.26 11.10 0.63
N ALA A 79 6.11 11.26 -0.37
CA ALA A 79 5.82 12.13 -1.51
C ALA A 79 4.57 11.67 -2.28
N GLN A 80 4.39 10.35 -2.44
CA GLN A 80 3.18 9.78 -3.03
C GLN A 80 1.93 10.07 -2.19
N ALA A 81 2.00 9.82 -0.88
CA ALA A 81 0.86 10.00 0.01
C ALA A 81 0.42 11.46 0.15
N THR A 82 1.37 12.39 0.06
CA THR A 82 1.13 13.83 0.23
C THR A 82 0.89 14.58 -1.10
N GLY A 83 1.10 13.92 -2.25
CA GLY A 83 1.01 14.56 -3.56
C GLY A 83 2.09 15.63 -3.75
N THR A 84 3.35 15.27 -3.48
CA THR A 84 4.53 16.14 -3.59
C THR A 84 5.65 15.51 -4.45
N VAL A 85 5.30 14.58 -5.33
CA VAL A 85 6.27 13.94 -6.25
C VAL A 85 6.81 14.93 -7.27
N ALA A 86 6.05 15.96 -7.63
CA ALA A 86 6.51 17.02 -8.54
C ALA A 86 7.67 17.84 -7.97
N GLU A 87 7.83 17.90 -6.65
CA GLU A 87 9.02 18.49 -6.01
C GLU A 87 10.31 17.70 -6.32
N ILE A 88 10.18 16.43 -6.69
CA ILE A 88 11.30 15.53 -7.04
C ILE A 88 11.45 15.40 -8.55
N LEU A 89 10.35 15.18 -9.27
CA LEU A 89 10.34 14.79 -10.69
C LEU A 89 9.91 15.91 -11.66
N GLY A 90 9.63 17.10 -11.16
CA GLY A 90 9.26 18.25 -11.99
C GLY A 90 7.87 18.11 -12.62
N SER A 91 7.67 18.85 -13.71
CA SER A 91 6.35 19.05 -14.33
C SER A 91 5.64 17.77 -14.77
N ARG A 92 6.35 16.69 -15.05
CA ARG A 92 5.74 15.40 -15.46
C ARG A 92 4.97 14.70 -14.35
N ALA A 93 5.16 15.11 -13.08
CA ALA A 93 4.46 14.55 -11.93
C ALA A 93 3.27 15.42 -11.46
N VAL A 94 2.98 16.55 -12.11
CA VAL A 94 1.91 17.47 -11.69
C VAL A 94 0.54 16.78 -11.70
N ASP A 95 0.18 16.09 -12.78
CA ASP A 95 -1.12 15.39 -12.88
C ASP A 95 -1.22 14.26 -11.85
N ARG A 96 -0.09 13.59 -11.55
CA ARG A 96 -0.01 12.61 -10.48
C ARG A 96 -0.35 13.23 -9.13
N ASP A 97 0.30 14.34 -8.80
CA ASP A 97 0.11 15.03 -7.52
C ASP A 97 -1.28 15.64 -7.42
N HIS A 98 -1.80 16.17 -8.53
CA HIS A 98 -3.19 16.62 -8.60
C HIS A 98 -4.15 15.48 -8.28
N GLY A 99 -4.00 14.32 -8.93
CA GLY A 99 -4.80 13.13 -8.66
C GLY A 99 -4.66 12.64 -7.22
N THR A 100 -3.42 12.56 -6.68
CA THR A 100 -3.19 12.19 -5.28
C THR A 100 -3.93 13.10 -4.33
N ARG A 101 -3.83 14.42 -4.51
CA ARG A 101 -4.49 15.40 -3.64
C ARG A 101 -6.01 15.36 -3.77
N LEU A 102 -6.53 15.07 -4.95
CA LEU A 102 -7.95 14.88 -5.19
C LEU A 102 -8.51 13.66 -4.43
N PHE A 103 -7.75 12.57 -4.39
CA PHE A 103 -8.13 11.32 -3.74
C PHE A 103 -7.60 11.14 -2.31
N LYS A 104 -6.99 12.15 -1.73
CA LYS A 104 -6.47 12.12 -0.37
C LYS A 104 -7.61 12.00 0.65
N PHE A 105 -7.44 11.18 1.70
CA PHE A 105 -8.37 11.13 2.81
C PHE A 105 -8.45 12.49 3.52
N ARG A 106 -9.66 13.02 3.68
CA ARG A 106 -9.95 14.32 4.30
C ARG A 106 -11.03 14.22 5.37
N GLY A 107 -11.24 13.02 5.88
CA GLY A 107 -12.20 12.73 6.94
C GLY A 107 -11.63 12.99 8.34
N PRO A 108 -12.36 12.58 9.38
CA PRO A 108 -11.96 12.73 10.78
C PRO A 108 -10.80 11.79 11.11
N MET A 109 -9.58 12.32 11.18
CA MET A 109 -8.34 11.58 11.37
C MET A 109 -8.33 10.70 12.62
N HIS A 110 -8.82 11.25 13.74
CA HIS A 110 -8.90 10.52 15.01
C HIS A 110 -9.81 9.29 14.92
N GLU A 111 -10.94 9.41 14.22
CA GLU A 111 -11.87 8.29 14.03
C GLU A 111 -11.25 7.25 13.09
N GLU A 112 -10.57 7.69 12.04
CA GLU A 112 -9.85 6.84 11.09
C GLU A 112 -8.82 5.98 11.82
N MET A 113 -7.91 6.58 12.58
CA MET A 113 -6.86 5.84 13.28
C MET A 113 -7.43 4.88 14.33
N ASN A 114 -8.45 5.28 15.10
CA ASN A 114 -9.07 4.43 16.12
C ASN A 114 -10.02 3.36 15.54
N HIS A 115 -10.39 3.44 14.27
CA HIS A 115 -11.11 2.36 13.61
C HIS A 115 -10.32 1.05 13.67
N TYR A 116 -9.04 1.11 13.40
CA TYR A 116 -8.17 -0.08 13.28
C TYR A 116 -7.78 -0.68 14.62
N HIS A 117 -7.69 0.13 15.67
CA HIS A 117 -7.41 -0.32 17.03
C HIS A 117 -7.94 0.70 18.04
N PRO A 118 -8.40 0.28 19.24
CA PRO A 118 -8.85 1.22 20.28
C PRO A 118 -7.81 2.27 20.70
N ARG A 119 -6.53 1.94 20.54
CA ARG A 119 -5.37 2.83 20.74
C ARG A 119 -4.68 3.20 19.42
N GLY A 120 -5.42 3.24 18.32
CA GLY A 120 -4.87 3.46 16.98
C GLY A 120 -4.13 4.80 16.86
N VAL A 121 -4.65 5.85 17.49
CA VAL A 121 -3.94 7.15 17.55
C VAL A 121 -2.57 7.00 18.20
N ASP A 122 -2.50 6.42 19.40
CA ASP A 122 -1.24 6.29 20.13
C ASP A 122 -0.22 5.43 19.36
N ILE A 123 -0.67 4.31 18.80
CA ILE A 123 0.18 3.38 18.03
C ILE A 123 0.74 4.04 16.77
N ILE A 124 -0.12 4.65 15.96
CA ILE A 124 0.28 5.27 14.69
C ILE A 124 1.17 6.48 14.93
N THR A 125 0.84 7.33 15.92
CA THR A 125 1.68 8.48 16.28
C THR A 125 3.05 8.04 16.80
N SER A 126 3.12 6.99 17.63
CA SER A 126 4.40 6.44 18.11
C SER A 126 5.26 5.93 16.95
N PHE A 127 4.65 5.21 16.01
CA PHE A 127 5.34 4.74 14.80
C PHE A 127 5.91 5.91 13.98
N VAL A 128 5.11 6.94 13.74
CA VAL A 128 5.52 8.15 12.99
C VAL A 128 6.66 8.88 13.72
N HIS A 129 6.60 8.99 15.05
CA HIS A 129 7.69 9.58 15.84
C HIS A 129 8.99 8.78 15.67
N GLY A 130 8.93 7.46 15.65
CA GLY A 130 10.09 6.61 15.40
C GLY A 130 10.68 6.80 14.00
N VAL A 131 9.84 6.89 12.98
CA VAL A 131 10.26 7.23 11.60
C VAL A 131 10.99 8.57 11.58
N ASN A 132 10.41 9.58 12.21
CA ASN A 132 10.97 10.93 12.24
C ASN A 132 12.28 10.99 13.04
N ALA A 133 12.40 10.24 14.12
CA ALA A 133 13.63 10.16 14.89
C ALA A 133 14.80 9.62 14.04
N TYR A 134 14.54 8.62 13.17
CA TYR A 134 15.59 8.18 12.24
C TYR A 134 15.89 9.21 11.15
N ILE A 135 14.88 9.90 10.64
CA ILE A 135 15.09 10.98 9.66
C ILE A 135 15.99 12.08 10.26
N ASP A 136 15.72 12.49 11.52
CA ASP A 136 16.53 13.48 12.22
C ASP A 136 17.97 13.02 12.42
N GLU A 137 18.19 11.74 12.78
CA GLU A 137 19.52 11.14 12.89
C GLU A 137 20.25 11.18 11.53
N ALA A 138 19.57 10.73 10.45
CA ALA A 138 20.16 10.70 9.11
C ALA A 138 20.51 12.11 8.58
N LEU A 139 19.74 13.12 8.94
CA LEU A 139 20.01 14.52 8.55
C LEU A 139 21.18 15.15 9.31
N GLN A 140 21.66 14.58 10.43
CA GLN A 140 22.86 15.05 11.12
C GLN A 140 24.13 14.81 10.31
N ASP A 141 24.14 13.78 9.44
CA ASP A 141 25.23 13.51 8.51
C ASP A 141 24.70 13.28 7.07
N PRO A 142 24.38 14.35 6.34
CA PRO A 142 23.87 14.25 4.97
C PRO A 142 24.78 13.47 4.02
N ASP A 143 26.09 13.41 4.33
CA ASP A 143 27.05 12.66 3.52
C ASP A 143 26.89 11.14 3.68
N SER A 144 26.24 10.68 4.74
CA SER A 144 25.91 9.26 4.96
C SER A 144 24.56 8.83 4.37
N LEU A 145 23.76 9.76 3.86
CA LEU A 145 22.48 9.44 3.23
C LEU A 145 22.65 8.41 2.10
N PRO A 146 21.69 7.49 1.94
CA PRO A 146 21.66 6.53 0.83
C PRO A 146 21.90 7.19 -0.53
N LEU A 147 22.61 6.50 -1.42
CA LEU A 147 23.01 7.01 -2.72
C LEU A 147 21.90 7.70 -3.53
N PRO A 148 20.65 7.18 -3.57
CA PRO A 148 19.59 7.83 -4.33
C PRO A 148 19.31 9.29 -3.91
N PHE A 149 19.41 9.63 -2.63
CA PHE A 149 19.25 11.02 -2.17
C PHE A 149 20.28 11.95 -2.80
N LYS A 150 21.53 11.50 -2.86
CA LYS A 150 22.65 12.26 -3.48
C LYS A 150 22.48 12.38 -4.98
N LEU A 151 22.02 11.32 -5.65
CA LEU A 151 21.82 11.33 -7.10
C LEU A 151 20.70 12.27 -7.51
N LEU A 152 19.63 12.35 -6.71
CA LEU A 152 18.46 13.20 -7.00
C LEU A 152 18.57 14.60 -6.43
N ASP A 153 19.58 14.85 -5.57
CA ASP A 153 19.76 16.09 -4.80
C ASP A 153 18.52 16.43 -3.96
N ILE A 154 18.06 15.44 -3.19
CA ILE A 154 16.92 15.57 -2.28
C ILE A 154 17.31 15.14 -0.86
N GLN A 155 16.50 15.52 0.10
CA GLN A 155 16.61 15.10 1.50
C GLN A 155 15.31 14.47 1.97
N PRO A 156 15.37 13.52 2.94
CA PRO A 156 14.15 12.98 3.54
C PRO A 156 13.41 14.07 4.32
N LYS A 157 12.08 13.98 4.29
CA LYS A 157 11.19 14.90 5.02
C LYS A 157 10.40 14.15 6.07
N HIS A 158 10.03 14.83 7.16
CA HIS A 158 9.22 14.26 8.23
C HIS A 158 7.88 13.74 7.73
N TRP A 159 7.45 12.68 8.39
CA TRP A 159 6.14 12.06 8.21
C TRP A 159 5.12 12.66 9.16
N THR A 160 3.87 12.57 8.75
CA THR A 160 2.68 12.74 9.60
C THR A 160 1.86 11.46 9.56
N GLU A 161 0.91 11.33 10.48
CA GLU A 161 -0.03 10.19 10.52
C GLU A 161 -0.79 10.04 9.21
N GLU A 162 -1.01 11.14 8.51
CA GLU A 162 -1.64 11.16 7.19
C GLU A 162 -0.91 10.30 6.16
N VAL A 163 0.42 10.21 6.23
CA VAL A 163 1.22 9.37 5.33
C VAL A 163 0.89 7.89 5.55
N VAL A 164 0.74 7.48 6.81
CA VAL A 164 0.41 6.10 7.19
C VAL A 164 -0.97 5.70 6.67
N ILE A 165 -1.99 6.56 6.84
CA ILE A 165 -3.37 6.21 6.52
C ILE A 165 -3.77 6.46 5.05
N SER A 166 -3.03 7.29 4.29
CA SER A 166 -3.44 7.74 2.95
C SER A 166 -2.67 7.09 1.79
N ARG A 167 -1.91 6.07 2.03
CA ARG A 167 -0.88 5.59 1.11
C ARG A 167 -1.32 4.65 -0.02
N HIS A 168 -2.20 3.70 0.19
CA HIS A 168 -2.46 2.62 -0.78
C HIS A 168 -3.86 2.63 -1.37
N GLN A 169 -4.27 3.73 -1.92
CA GLN A 169 -5.56 3.85 -2.60
C GLN A 169 -5.61 3.10 -3.94
N GLY A 170 -4.50 2.48 -4.34
CA GLY A 170 -4.40 1.70 -5.57
C GLY A 170 -4.93 0.27 -5.51
N LEU A 171 -5.40 -0.22 -4.36
CA LEU A 171 -5.82 -1.61 -4.16
C LEU A 171 -7.26 -1.91 -4.64
N LEU A 172 -8.08 -0.90 -4.88
CA LEU A 172 -9.34 -1.00 -5.60
C LEU A 172 -9.16 -0.40 -6.99
N GLY A 173 -9.83 -0.92 -7.98
CA GLY A 173 -9.64 -0.51 -9.37
C GLY A 173 -10.77 -0.90 -10.30
N ASN A 174 -11.97 -1.17 -9.78
CA ASN A 174 -13.11 -1.59 -10.60
C ASN A 174 -13.65 -0.48 -11.52
N ILE A 175 -13.40 0.78 -11.22
CA ILE A 175 -13.92 1.93 -11.98
C ILE A 175 -13.51 1.90 -13.46
N SER A 176 -12.33 1.39 -13.80
CA SER A 176 -11.88 1.23 -15.17
C SER A 176 -12.72 0.21 -15.94
N LEU A 177 -13.17 -0.86 -15.27
CA LEU A 177 -14.07 -1.86 -15.86
C LEU A 177 -15.46 -1.26 -16.09
N GLU A 178 -15.97 -0.51 -15.12
CA GLU A 178 -17.25 0.19 -15.22
C GLU A 178 -17.26 1.15 -16.43
N LEU A 179 -16.27 2.04 -16.54
CA LEU A 179 -16.13 2.94 -17.68
C LEU A 179 -15.99 2.17 -19.00
N SER A 180 -15.17 1.11 -19.05
CA SER A 180 -14.99 0.32 -20.27
C SER A 180 -16.25 -0.43 -20.67
N THR A 181 -17.07 -0.84 -19.70
CA THR A 181 -18.37 -1.48 -19.97
C THR A 181 -19.37 -0.45 -20.51
N GLY A 182 -19.44 0.74 -19.92
CA GLY A 182 -20.26 1.84 -20.45
C GLY A 182 -19.89 2.22 -21.87
N ARG A 183 -18.59 2.34 -22.15
CA ARG A 183 -18.07 2.58 -23.52
C ARG A 183 -18.47 1.47 -24.49
N ALA A 184 -18.39 0.22 -24.07
CA ALA A 184 -18.83 -0.91 -24.90
C ALA A 184 -20.33 -0.84 -25.19
N VAL A 185 -21.15 -0.49 -24.18
CA VAL A 185 -22.61 -0.29 -24.37
C VAL A 185 -22.87 0.82 -25.38
N CYS A 186 -22.17 1.96 -25.28
CA CYS A 186 -22.28 3.04 -26.24
C CYS A 186 -21.90 2.60 -27.67
N ALA A 187 -20.85 1.80 -27.82
CA ALA A 187 -20.32 1.40 -29.12
C ALA A 187 -21.14 0.30 -29.83
N ILE A 188 -21.63 -0.70 -29.08
CA ILE A 188 -22.24 -1.91 -29.67
C ILE A 188 -23.60 -2.29 -29.09
N GLY A 189 -24.08 -1.57 -28.07
CA GLY A 189 -25.36 -1.83 -27.38
C GLY A 189 -25.30 -2.93 -26.32
N GLU A 190 -26.26 -2.90 -25.38
CA GLU A 190 -26.32 -3.80 -24.21
C GLU A 190 -26.33 -5.29 -24.60
N ASP A 191 -27.15 -5.67 -25.58
CA ASP A 191 -27.31 -7.08 -25.96
C ASP A 191 -25.99 -7.69 -26.44
N LYS A 192 -25.20 -6.93 -27.22
CA LYS A 192 -23.90 -7.37 -27.68
C LYS A 192 -22.87 -7.44 -26.57
N VAL A 193 -22.94 -6.52 -25.63
CA VAL A 193 -22.05 -6.58 -24.43
C VAL A 193 -22.35 -7.86 -23.62
N ARG A 194 -23.62 -8.20 -23.41
CA ARG A 194 -24.01 -9.45 -22.74
C ARG A 194 -23.59 -10.73 -23.51
N GLU A 195 -23.61 -10.69 -24.83
CA GLU A 195 -23.11 -11.81 -25.63
C GLU A 195 -21.58 -11.98 -25.54
N LEU A 196 -20.82 -10.91 -25.34
CA LEU A 196 -19.35 -10.90 -25.35
C LEU A 196 -18.72 -11.00 -23.97
N ARG A 197 -19.45 -10.68 -22.91
CA ARG A 197 -18.96 -10.70 -21.53
C ARG A 197 -19.78 -11.65 -20.69
N TYR A 198 -19.09 -12.43 -19.88
CA TYR A 198 -19.73 -13.25 -18.87
C TYR A 198 -19.86 -12.47 -17.56
N PHE A 199 -21.08 -12.41 -17.04
CA PHE A 199 -21.37 -11.80 -15.75
C PHE A 199 -21.78 -12.86 -14.73
N HIS A 200 -21.34 -12.74 -13.52
CA HIS A 200 -21.62 -13.68 -12.43
C HIS A 200 -22.10 -12.89 -11.20
N PRO A 201 -23.12 -13.35 -10.47
CA PRO A 201 -23.87 -14.61 -10.58
C PRO A 201 -25.02 -14.54 -11.62
N HIS A 202 -25.33 -13.39 -12.16
CA HIS A 202 -26.38 -13.15 -13.17
C HIS A 202 -26.08 -11.87 -13.96
N ASP A 203 -26.80 -11.69 -15.07
CA ASP A 203 -26.65 -10.51 -15.89
C ASP A 203 -27.02 -9.24 -15.13
N PRO A 204 -26.15 -8.21 -15.10
CA PRO A 204 -26.42 -6.93 -14.47
C PRO A 204 -27.31 -6.02 -15.33
N ILE A 205 -27.78 -4.93 -14.73
CA ILE A 205 -28.34 -3.80 -15.46
C ILE A 205 -27.18 -3.07 -16.17
N LEU A 206 -27.24 -2.98 -17.49
CA LEU A 206 -26.26 -2.28 -18.32
C LEU A 206 -26.84 -1.03 -19.01
N THR A 207 -28.07 -0.68 -18.71
CA THR A 207 -28.75 0.48 -19.29
C THR A 207 -28.08 1.76 -18.76
N LEU A 208 -27.56 2.56 -19.69
CA LEU A 208 -26.99 3.85 -19.36
C LEU A 208 -28.09 4.86 -19.07
N ASP A 209 -27.84 5.74 -18.09
CA ASP A 209 -28.73 6.88 -17.85
C ASP A 209 -28.78 7.78 -19.10
N PRO A 210 -29.97 8.33 -19.47
CA PRO A 210 -30.12 9.24 -20.60
C PRO A 210 -29.25 10.51 -20.51
N LEU A 211 -28.75 10.88 -19.37
CA LEU A 211 -27.81 11.99 -19.17
C LEU A 211 -26.44 11.68 -19.79
N ILE A 212 -26.07 10.41 -19.90
CA ILE A 212 -24.76 10.00 -20.38
C ILE A 212 -24.65 10.22 -21.89
N ASP A 213 -23.81 11.18 -22.26
CA ASP A 213 -23.46 11.42 -23.65
C ASP A 213 -22.41 10.39 -24.11
N CYS A 214 -22.79 9.57 -25.11
CA CYS A 214 -21.92 8.52 -25.61
C CYS A 214 -20.69 9.06 -26.35
N ASP A 215 -20.78 10.19 -27.02
CA ASP A 215 -19.64 10.79 -27.72
C ASP A 215 -18.64 11.31 -26.70
N SER A 216 -19.12 11.94 -25.62
CA SER A 216 -18.28 12.33 -24.48
C SER A 216 -17.62 11.12 -23.81
N LEU A 217 -18.41 10.07 -23.52
CA LEU A 217 -17.90 8.87 -22.85
C LEU A 217 -16.81 8.14 -23.67
N LEU A 218 -16.96 8.09 -24.97
CA LEU A 218 -16.06 7.38 -25.89
C LEU A 218 -14.74 8.13 -26.13
N ASN A 219 -14.79 9.47 -26.21
CA ASN A 219 -13.70 10.26 -26.77
C ASN A 219 -12.86 11.00 -25.73
N ASN A 220 -13.29 11.09 -24.48
CA ASN A 220 -12.57 11.80 -23.42
C ASN A 220 -11.77 10.86 -22.52
N ASP A 221 -10.63 11.32 -22.00
CA ASP A 221 -9.83 10.61 -20.97
C ASP A 221 -10.37 10.90 -19.58
N ILE A 222 -11.59 10.40 -19.30
CA ILE A 222 -12.35 10.68 -18.07
C ILE A 222 -11.57 10.30 -16.80
N LEU A 223 -10.79 9.23 -16.85
CA LEU A 223 -10.03 8.74 -15.69
C LEU A 223 -8.57 9.23 -15.66
N HIS A 224 -8.23 10.30 -16.41
CA HIS A 224 -6.85 10.79 -16.49
C HIS A 224 -6.20 11.00 -15.13
N LEU A 225 -6.82 11.78 -14.24
CA LEU A 225 -6.29 12.07 -12.91
C LEU A 225 -6.27 10.82 -12.01
N TYR A 226 -7.33 10.00 -12.09
CA TYR A 226 -7.41 8.73 -11.37
C TYR A 226 -6.29 7.77 -11.77
N ASN A 227 -6.01 7.65 -13.06
CA ASN A 227 -4.93 6.81 -13.57
C ASN A 227 -3.55 7.40 -13.27
N SER A 228 -3.41 8.73 -13.31
CA SER A 228 -2.12 9.41 -13.12
C SER A 228 -1.55 9.19 -11.73
N TYR A 229 -2.36 9.31 -10.66
CA TYR A 229 -1.83 9.09 -9.30
C TYR A 229 -1.51 7.62 -9.00
N ARG A 230 -2.10 6.69 -9.73
CA ARG A 230 -1.92 5.24 -9.54
C ARG A 230 -0.72 4.66 -10.29
N ARG A 231 -0.16 5.39 -11.26
CA ARG A 231 1.01 4.95 -12.02
C ARG A 231 2.22 4.79 -11.10
N PRO A 232 3.10 3.79 -11.35
CA PRO A 232 4.36 3.70 -10.60
C PRO A 232 5.21 4.95 -10.82
N ILE A 233 5.98 5.33 -9.80
CA ILE A 233 7.00 6.37 -9.93
C ILE A 233 8.17 5.77 -10.70
N ARG A 234 8.62 6.47 -11.75
CA ARG A 234 9.75 6.07 -12.58
C ARG A 234 10.74 7.22 -12.65
N PHE A 235 11.98 6.90 -12.33
CA PHE A 235 13.09 7.81 -12.48
C PHE A 235 13.66 7.71 -13.90
N GLN A 236 14.14 8.84 -14.40
CA GLN A 236 14.80 8.98 -15.70
C GLN A 236 16.24 9.46 -15.49
N PRO A 237 17.16 9.24 -16.44
CA PRO A 237 18.52 9.73 -16.33
C PRO A 237 18.62 11.22 -16.05
N ASP A 238 17.70 12.02 -16.59
CA ASP A 238 17.66 13.46 -16.38
C ASP A 238 17.29 13.89 -14.95
N ASP A 239 16.71 12.99 -14.14
CA ASP A 239 16.45 13.27 -12.73
C ASP A 239 17.71 13.30 -11.90
N ILE A 240 18.80 12.68 -12.38
CA ILE A 240 20.10 12.69 -11.72
C ILE A 240 20.67 14.12 -11.77
N ALA A 241 20.85 14.73 -10.60
CA ALA A 241 21.33 16.11 -10.49
C ALA A 241 22.75 16.29 -11.07
N LEU A 242 23.64 15.31 -10.83
CA LEU A 242 25.02 15.36 -11.27
C LEU A 242 25.17 14.77 -12.67
N ALA A 243 25.34 15.63 -13.69
CA ALA A 243 25.41 15.24 -15.10
C ALA A 243 26.44 14.16 -15.42
N GLN A 244 27.54 14.10 -14.65
CA GLN A 244 28.61 13.10 -14.83
C GLN A 244 28.15 11.65 -14.56
N TYR A 245 27.03 11.46 -13.85
CA TYR A 245 26.45 10.14 -13.58
C TYR A 245 25.29 9.81 -14.53
N ARG A 246 24.98 10.70 -15.47
CA ARG A 246 23.97 10.46 -16.51
C ARG A 246 24.61 9.71 -17.68
N ASN A 247 24.51 8.40 -17.70
CA ASN A 247 24.79 7.64 -18.91
C ASN A 247 23.51 7.58 -19.74
N THR A 248 23.22 8.67 -20.50
CA THR A 248 21.89 8.91 -21.05
C THR A 248 21.50 7.92 -22.13
N GLU A 249 22.37 7.59 -23.07
CA GLU A 249 22.00 6.75 -24.24
C GLU A 249 21.68 5.30 -23.81
N GLU A 250 22.60 4.63 -23.11
CA GLU A 250 22.42 3.26 -22.63
C GLU A 250 21.29 3.16 -21.58
N ALA A 251 21.13 4.19 -20.72
CA ALA A 251 20.08 4.20 -19.72
C ALA A 251 18.70 4.36 -20.33
N TYR A 252 18.52 5.19 -21.35
CA TYR A 252 17.26 5.32 -22.07
C TYR A 252 16.89 4.06 -22.84
N GLU A 253 17.86 3.38 -23.48
CA GLU A 253 17.65 2.08 -24.12
C GLU A 253 17.17 1.04 -23.08
N THR A 254 17.85 0.95 -21.94
CA THR A 254 17.48 0.04 -20.85
C THR A 254 16.07 0.33 -20.31
N ILE A 255 15.71 1.62 -20.12
CA ILE A 255 14.38 2.01 -19.66
C ILE A 255 13.33 1.66 -20.72
N ALA A 256 13.61 1.89 -22.00
CA ALA A 256 12.69 1.54 -23.09
C ALA A 256 12.45 0.02 -23.13
N ASP A 257 13.48 -0.78 -22.96
CA ASP A 257 13.35 -2.25 -22.93
C ASP A 257 12.52 -2.71 -21.72
N ILE A 258 12.75 -2.15 -20.53
CA ILE A 258 11.95 -2.42 -19.33
C ILE A 258 10.48 -2.04 -19.56
N LEU A 259 10.20 -0.90 -20.13
CA LEU A 259 8.83 -0.46 -20.41
C LEU A 259 8.11 -1.37 -21.41
N ILE A 260 8.81 -1.81 -22.43
CA ILE A 260 8.27 -2.77 -23.42
C ILE A 260 8.01 -4.12 -22.76
N GLU A 261 8.91 -4.59 -21.91
CA GLU A 261 8.73 -5.85 -21.19
C GLU A 261 7.57 -5.78 -20.19
N GLU A 262 7.45 -4.69 -19.44
CA GLU A 262 6.33 -4.46 -18.52
C GLU A 262 4.98 -4.37 -19.26
N GLU A 263 4.93 -3.66 -20.40
CA GLU A 263 3.71 -3.59 -21.20
C GLU A 263 3.35 -4.95 -21.79
N ARG A 264 4.34 -5.70 -22.26
CA ARG A 264 4.17 -7.08 -22.73
C ARG A 264 3.70 -8.01 -21.62
N ASP A 265 4.22 -7.83 -20.40
CA ASP A 265 3.79 -8.59 -19.23
C ASP A 265 2.37 -8.21 -18.79
N LEU A 266 2.02 -6.94 -18.83
CA LEU A 266 0.64 -6.48 -18.57
C LEU A 266 -0.35 -7.04 -19.60
N GLN A 267 0.04 -7.11 -20.87
CA GLN A 267 -0.79 -7.70 -21.93
C GLN A 267 -0.90 -9.24 -21.82
N LYS A 268 0.13 -9.90 -21.30
CA LYS A 268 0.14 -11.36 -21.10
C LYS A 268 -0.58 -11.78 -19.82
N ARG A 269 -0.64 -10.89 -18.82
CA ARG A 269 -1.35 -11.17 -17.57
C ARG A 269 -2.84 -11.16 -17.83
N SER A 270 -3.42 -12.34 -18.00
CA SER A 270 -4.85 -12.45 -17.79
C SER A 270 -5.15 -12.07 -16.33
N ILE A 271 -6.36 -11.61 -16.05
CA ILE A 271 -6.84 -11.40 -14.66
C ILE A 271 -6.62 -12.67 -13.81
N ASP A 272 -6.60 -13.83 -14.46
CA ASP A 272 -6.40 -15.14 -13.86
C ASP A 272 -4.94 -15.46 -13.48
N ASP A 273 -3.97 -14.74 -14.05
CA ASP A 273 -2.52 -14.90 -13.77
C ASP A 273 -2.03 -14.05 -12.59
N ILE A 274 -2.83 -13.07 -12.14
CA ILE A 274 -2.53 -12.20 -11.01
C ILE A 274 -3.35 -12.72 -9.83
N GLY A 275 -2.74 -13.57 -9.04
CA GLY A 275 -3.42 -14.14 -7.88
C GLY A 275 -2.49 -14.25 -6.69
N SER A 276 -3.03 -14.76 -5.64
CA SER A 276 -2.30 -15.20 -4.45
C SER A 276 -2.94 -16.50 -4.00
N ASN A 277 -2.18 -17.36 -3.34
CA ASN A 277 -2.71 -18.62 -2.86
C ASN A 277 -2.60 -18.69 -1.35
N ASN A 278 -3.65 -19.20 -0.72
CA ASN A 278 -3.57 -19.60 0.68
C ASN A 278 -4.43 -20.83 0.93
N TRP A 279 -4.03 -21.63 1.90
CA TRP A 279 -4.85 -22.72 2.40
C TRP A 279 -4.45 -23.13 3.80
N VAL A 280 -5.36 -23.78 4.49
CA VAL A 280 -5.14 -24.39 5.80
C VAL A 280 -5.49 -25.86 5.73
N VAL A 281 -4.78 -26.70 6.48
CA VAL A 281 -5.02 -28.13 6.61
C VAL A 281 -5.25 -28.45 8.08
N SER A 282 -6.36 -29.14 8.40
CA SER A 282 -6.64 -29.57 9.76
C SER A 282 -5.55 -30.53 10.29
N GLY A 283 -5.26 -30.45 11.58
CA GLY A 283 -4.39 -31.38 12.28
C GLY A 283 -4.78 -32.86 12.12
N ASP A 284 -6.05 -33.14 11.88
CA ASP A 284 -6.52 -34.51 11.61
C ASP A 284 -5.92 -35.14 10.35
N LEU A 285 -5.42 -34.32 9.44
CA LEU A 285 -4.82 -34.74 8.18
C LEU A 285 -3.27 -34.63 8.18
N THR A 286 -2.66 -34.18 9.28
CA THR A 286 -1.22 -34.04 9.42
C THR A 286 -0.60 -35.17 10.24
N GLN A 287 0.69 -35.40 10.05
CA GLN A 287 1.37 -36.51 10.73
C GLN A 287 1.52 -36.27 12.23
N ASP A 288 1.72 -35.02 12.65
CA ASP A 288 1.99 -34.60 14.02
C ASP A 288 0.76 -34.06 14.74
N GLY A 289 -0.39 -34.01 14.07
CA GLY A 289 -1.66 -33.57 14.63
C GLY A 289 -1.84 -32.07 14.74
N TRP A 290 -0.88 -31.27 14.20
CA TRP A 290 -0.99 -29.81 14.19
C TRP A 290 -1.55 -29.30 12.87
N PRO A 291 -2.37 -28.25 12.87
CA PRO A 291 -2.78 -27.58 11.64
C PRO A 291 -1.58 -27.02 10.88
N MET A 292 -1.66 -27.03 9.57
CA MET A 292 -0.70 -26.36 8.69
C MET A 292 -1.38 -25.25 7.92
N MET A 293 -0.66 -24.14 7.76
CA MET A 293 -1.09 -22.98 6.97
C MET A 293 -0.04 -22.62 5.93
N ILE A 294 -0.49 -22.32 4.73
CA ILE A 294 0.34 -21.75 3.67
C ILE A 294 -0.30 -20.46 3.18
N ASN A 295 0.52 -19.46 3.01
CA ASN A 295 0.14 -18.18 2.44
C ASN A 295 1.19 -17.71 1.45
N ASP A 296 0.79 -17.53 0.21
CA ASP A 296 1.66 -17.19 -0.93
C ASP A 296 1.09 -15.95 -1.66
N PRO A 297 1.35 -14.74 -1.12
CA PRO A 297 0.91 -13.50 -1.74
C PRO A 297 1.81 -13.17 -2.94
N HIS A 298 1.23 -13.17 -4.14
CA HIS A 298 1.96 -12.82 -5.34
C HIS A 298 2.19 -11.30 -5.42
N ARG A 299 3.46 -10.92 -5.55
CA ARG A 299 3.91 -9.53 -5.68
C ARG A 299 4.99 -9.43 -6.76
N SER A 300 5.17 -8.24 -7.32
CA SER A 300 6.31 -7.98 -8.18
C SER A 300 7.60 -8.28 -7.45
N GLN A 301 8.50 -9.01 -8.08
CA GLN A 301 9.82 -9.29 -7.52
C GLN A 301 10.70 -8.07 -7.72
N ALA A 302 11.12 -7.47 -6.63
CA ALA A 302 11.95 -6.27 -6.62
C ALA A 302 12.91 -6.30 -5.43
N VAL A 303 13.97 -5.55 -5.53
CA VAL A 303 14.92 -5.31 -4.43
C VAL A 303 14.98 -3.79 -4.18
N PRO A 304 14.64 -3.38 -2.97
CA PRO A 304 14.14 -4.18 -1.85
C PRO A 304 12.71 -4.68 -2.08
N SER A 305 12.36 -5.79 -1.42
CA SER A 305 11.01 -6.36 -1.48
C SER A 305 9.97 -5.41 -0.87
N LEU A 306 8.72 -5.50 -1.32
CA LEU A 306 7.60 -4.81 -0.67
C LEU A 306 7.47 -5.24 0.80
N ARG A 307 7.56 -6.54 1.08
CA ARG A 307 7.39 -7.05 2.45
C ARG A 307 8.62 -6.76 3.31
N TYR A 308 8.35 -6.30 4.51
CA TYR A 308 9.31 -6.05 5.58
C TYR A 308 8.95 -6.94 6.77
N TRP A 309 9.92 -7.71 7.25
CA TRP A 309 9.73 -8.63 8.37
C TRP A 309 10.19 -7.99 9.66
N SER A 310 9.38 -8.15 10.70
CA SER A 310 9.76 -7.78 12.06
C SER A 310 9.11 -8.69 13.09
N HIS A 311 9.70 -8.74 14.29
CA HIS A 311 9.19 -9.39 15.47
C HIS A 311 9.00 -8.34 16.56
N LEU A 312 7.79 -8.18 17.04
CA LEU A 312 7.38 -7.18 18.00
C LEU A 312 7.07 -7.85 19.33
N VAL A 313 7.84 -7.52 20.38
CA VAL A 313 7.68 -8.06 21.74
C VAL A 313 7.54 -6.92 22.74
N GLY A 314 6.40 -6.82 23.37
CA GLY A 314 6.06 -5.79 24.35
C GLY A 314 4.79 -6.14 25.12
N PRO A 315 4.32 -5.27 26.02
CA PRO A 315 3.12 -5.54 26.80
C PRO A 315 1.89 -5.75 25.90
N GLY A 316 1.38 -7.00 25.86
CA GLY A 316 0.24 -7.39 25.02
C GLY A 316 0.57 -7.69 23.56
N TRP A 317 1.86 -7.71 23.21
CA TRP A 317 2.35 -7.98 21.86
C TRP A 317 3.46 -9.04 21.90
N ASN A 318 3.31 -10.09 21.10
CA ASN A 318 4.36 -11.04 20.76
C ASN A 318 4.02 -11.62 19.39
N VAL A 319 4.41 -10.91 18.35
CA VAL A 319 3.98 -11.18 16.99
C VAL A 319 5.13 -11.05 16.01
N ILE A 320 5.26 -11.99 15.08
CA ILE A 320 6.28 -11.99 14.04
C ILE A 320 5.66 -12.25 12.67
N GLY A 321 6.16 -11.58 11.65
CA GLY A 321 5.74 -11.78 10.27
C GLY A 321 6.14 -10.65 9.36
N GLY A 322 5.48 -10.57 8.20
CA GLY A 322 5.73 -9.57 7.18
C GLY A 322 4.55 -8.63 6.98
N GLY A 323 4.87 -7.38 6.74
CA GLY A 323 3.91 -6.33 6.42
C GLY A 323 4.51 -5.33 5.44
N GLU A 324 3.78 -4.30 5.17
CA GLU A 324 4.29 -3.10 4.54
C GLU A 324 5.11 -2.33 5.58
N PRO A 325 6.36 -1.92 5.25
CA PRO A 325 7.23 -1.28 6.24
C PRO A 325 6.74 0.09 6.72
N GLU A 326 5.85 0.72 5.96
CA GLU A 326 5.33 2.06 6.22
C GLU A 326 4.10 2.10 7.13
N ILE A 327 3.66 0.96 7.68
CA ILE A 327 2.58 0.91 8.67
C ILE A 327 3.00 0.11 9.91
N PRO A 328 2.44 0.44 11.10
CA PRO A 328 2.67 -0.36 12.31
C PRO A 328 1.96 -1.72 12.25
N GLY A 329 2.46 -2.68 13.03
CA GLY A 329 1.91 -4.03 13.16
C GLY A 329 2.45 -5.02 12.13
N ILE A 330 1.81 -6.17 12.05
CA ILE A 330 2.18 -7.32 11.19
C ILE A 330 0.98 -7.75 10.34
N SER A 331 1.04 -7.53 9.03
CA SER A 331 -0.09 -7.85 8.14
C SER A 331 -0.33 -9.35 7.97
N ILE A 332 0.76 -10.13 7.86
CA ILE A 332 0.75 -11.59 7.66
C ILE A 332 1.77 -12.19 8.62
N GLY A 333 1.37 -13.10 9.47
CA GLY A 333 2.28 -13.68 10.44
C GLY A 333 1.64 -14.60 11.44
N HIS A 334 2.22 -14.65 12.62
CA HIS A 334 1.70 -15.40 13.76
C HIS A 334 2.06 -14.74 15.09
N ASN A 335 1.26 -15.03 16.07
CA ASN A 335 1.55 -14.78 17.49
C ASN A 335 1.73 -16.11 18.24
N GLU A 336 1.64 -16.12 19.57
CA GLU A 336 1.77 -17.33 20.39
C GLU A 336 0.57 -18.27 20.28
N HIS A 337 -0.57 -17.81 19.76
CA HIS A 337 -1.85 -18.51 19.72
C HIS A 337 -2.16 -19.07 18.34
N GLY A 338 -1.99 -18.27 17.29
CA GLY A 338 -2.36 -18.66 15.94
C GLY A 338 -1.56 -17.96 14.88
N ALA A 339 -1.72 -18.42 13.65
CA ALA A 339 -1.13 -17.87 12.45
C ALA A 339 -2.24 -17.44 11.48
N TRP A 340 -1.99 -16.37 10.73
CA TRP A 340 -2.91 -15.87 9.72
C TRP A 340 -2.22 -15.50 8.42
N GLY A 341 -3.00 -15.57 7.37
CA GLY A 341 -2.62 -15.19 6.04
C GLY A 341 -3.78 -14.57 5.29
N LEU A 342 -3.48 -13.85 4.23
CA LEU A 342 -4.49 -13.17 3.43
C LEU A 342 -4.14 -13.21 1.95
N THR A 343 -5.18 -13.27 1.11
CA THR A 343 -5.08 -13.17 -0.34
C THR A 343 -6.18 -12.27 -0.87
N VAL A 344 -5.78 -11.33 -1.73
CA VAL A 344 -6.71 -10.34 -2.30
C VAL A 344 -7.72 -11.01 -3.23
N PHE A 345 -8.98 -10.59 -3.14
CA PHE A 345 -9.98 -10.79 -4.19
C PHE A 345 -10.61 -9.45 -4.59
N ASN A 346 -11.16 -9.40 -5.79
CA ASN A 346 -11.73 -8.17 -6.30
C ASN A 346 -13.08 -7.88 -5.62
N THR A 347 -13.22 -6.69 -5.05
CA THR A 347 -14.50 -6.13 -4.60
C THR A 347 -14.89 -4.97 -5.52
N ASP A 348 -16.18 -4.83 -5.77
CA ASP A 348 -16.73 -3.72 -6.53
C ASP A 348 -17.09 -2.59 -5.56
N GLY A 349 -16.09 -1.76 -5.25
CA GLY A 349 -16.14 -0.71 -4.23
C GLY A 349 -16.11 0.72 -4.76
N GLU A 350 -16.20 0.92 -6.08
CA GLU A 350 -16.15 2.24 -6.70
C GLU A 350 -17.28 2.37 -7.71
N ASP A 351 -17.89 3.57 -7.82
CA ASP A 351 -18.92 3.90 -8.79
C ASP A 351 -18.60 5.23 -9.48
N LEU A 352 -18.85 5.31 -10.80
CA LEU A 352 -18.67 6.50 -11.60
C LEU A 352 -20.03 7.21 -11.80
N TYR A 353 -20.20 8.33 -11.09
CA TYR A 353 -21.39 9.18 -11.20
C TYR A 353 -21.23 10.25 -12.27
N VAL A 354 -22.27 10.46 -13.07
CA VAL A 354 -22.33 11.53 -14.06
C VAL A 354 -23.38 12.55 -13.62
N TYR A 355 -23.01 13.82 -13.61
CA TYR A 355 -23.86 14.92 -13.17
C TYR A 355 -24.04 15.94 -14.27
N GLU A 356 -25.26 16.45 -14.41
CA GLU A 356 -25.51 17.71 -15.07
C GLU A 356 -24.91 18.85 -14.25
N THR A 357 -24.12 19.74 -14.87
CA THR A 357 -23.60 20.95 -14.23
C THR A 357 -24.38 22.17 -14.69
N ASN A 358 -24.44 23.19 -13.84
CA ASN A 358 -25.13 24.43 -14.15
C ASN A 358 -24.33 25.22 -15.23
N PRO A 359 -24.88 25.46 -16.43
CA PRO A 359 -24.16 26.19 -17.48
C PRO A 359 -23.74 27.62 -17.10
N ASN A 360 -24.44 28.21 -16.10
CA ASN A 360 -24.10 29.55 -15.60
C ASN A 360 -23.17 29.54 -14.39
N ASN A 361 -23.00 28.37 -13.73
CA ASN A 361 -22.11 28.18 -12.60
C ASN A 361 -21.57 26.75 -12.59
N PRO A 362 -20.45 26.44 -13.27
CA PRO A 362 -19.91 25.07 -13.38
C PRO A 362 -19.53 24.42 -12.03
N SER A 363 -19.50 25.18 -10.95
CA SER A 363 -19.30 24.64 -9.60
C SER A 363 -20.58 24.12 -8.95
N GLN A 364 -21.72 24.15 -9.67
CA GLN A 364 -22.96 23.55 -9.23
C GLN A 364 -23.31 22.32 -10.07
N TYR A 365 -23.76 21.28 -9.40
CA TYR A 365 -24.24 20.04 -10.03
C TYR A 365 -25.70 19.77 -9.62
N ARG A 366 -26.42 19.01 -10.45
CA ARG A 366 -27.82 18.69 -10.19
C ARG A 366 -27.93 17.39 -9.39
N TYR A 367 -28.69 17.44 -8.30
CA TYR A 367 -29.01 16.27 -7.49
C TYR A 367 -30.49 16.32 -7.07
N LEU A 368 -31.23 15.23 -7.36
CA LEU A 368 -32.68 15.13 -7.06
C LEU A 368 -33.48 16.32 -7.59
N GLY A 369 -33.07 16.93 -8.69
CA GLY A 369 -33.75 18.06 -9.33
C GLY A 369 -33.30 19.45 -8.86
N GLU A 370 -32.49 19.54 -7.81
CA GLU A 370 -31.98 20.79 -7.25
C GLU A 370 -30.49 20.99 -7.59
N TRP A 371 -30.06 22.27 -7.62
CA TRP A 371 -28.64 22.60 -7.78
C TRP A 371 -27.92 22.59 -6.43
N GLU A 372 -26.85 21.80 -6.33
CA GLU A 372 -25.98 21.75 -5.17
C GLU A 372 -24.58 22.30 -5.52
N GLU A 373 -23.94 23.00 -4.59
CA GLU A 373 -22.57 23.50 -4.76
C GLU A 373 -21.56 22.36 -4.57
N MET A 374 -20.58 22.27 -5.47
CA MET A 374 -19.40 21.46 -5.27
C MET A 374 -18.56 22.05 -4.13
N ARG A 375 -17.98 21.20 -3.30
CA ARG A 375 -16.92 21.61 -2.40
C ARG A 375 -15.64 21.80 -3.21
N VAL A 376 -15.10 23.02 -3.23
CA VAL A 376 -13.87 23.35 -3.95
C VAL A 376 -12.74 23.65 -2.96
N ILE A 377 -11.59 23.01 -3.16
CA ILE A 377 -10.36 23.24 -2.37
C ILE A 377 -9.27 23.66 -3.36
N SER A 378 -8.72 24.86 -3.16
CA SER A 378 -7.58 25.32 -3.95
C SER A 378 -6.27 24.94 -3.25
N GLU A 379 -5.39 24.25 -3.97
CA GLU A 379 -4.06 23.87 -3.48
C GLU A 379 -2.98 24.26 -4.49
N THR A 380 -1.74 24.38 -4.00
CA THR A 380 -0.57 24.68 -4.82
C THR A 380 0.36 23.49 -4.84
N ILE A 381 0.72 23.03 -6.03
CA ILE A 381 1.71 21.98 -6.26
C ILE A 381 3.05 22.64 -6.55
N GLU A 382 4.03 22.44 -5.66
CA GLU A 382 5.40 22.86 -5.89
C GLU A 382 6.06 21.95 -6.92
N VAL A 383 6.81 22.53 -7.86
CA VAL A 383 7.38 21.82 -9.01
C VAL A 383 8.88 22.09 -9.10
N LYS A 384 9.69 21.01 -9.09
CA LYS A 384 11.14 21.11 -9.24
C LYS A 384 11.49 21.85 -10.53
N ASP A 385 12.36 22.83 -10.42
CA ASP A 385 12.90 23.63 -11.53
C ASP A 385 11.83 24.36 -12.40
N ALA A 386 10.62 24.55 -11.88
CA ALA A 386 9.53 25.22 -12.56
C ALA A 386 8.70 26.09 -11.60
N ARG A 387 7.72 26.80 -12.14
CA ARG A 387 6.75 27.52 -11.31
C ARG A 387 5.78 26.54 -10.69
N SER A 388 5.35 26.81 -9.46
CA SER A 388 4.26 26.12 -8.82
C SER A 388 2.96 26.20 -9.63
N VAL A 389 2.12 25.16 -9.53
CA VAL A 389 0.84 25.03 -10.24
C VAL A 389 -0.29 25.09 -9.23
N SER A 390 -1.25 26.00 -9.44
CA SER A 390 -2.48 26.04 -8.66
C SER A 390 -3.50 25.08 -9.26
N VAL A 391 -4.11 24.24 -8.41
CA VAL A 391 -5.14 23.28 -8.80
C VAL A 391 -6.40 23.46 -7.95
N GLU A 392 -7.55 23.20 -8.55
CA GLU A 392 -8.83 23.14 -7.85
C GLU A 392 -9.27 21.68 -7.71
N LEU A 393 -9.48 21.27 -6.47
CA LEU A 393 -9.98 19.94 -6.12
C LEU A 393 -11.47 20.07 -5.88
N LYS A 394 -12.28 19.51 -6.77
CA LYS A 394 -13.75 19.61 -6.71
C LYS A 394 -14.36 18.31 -6.24
N TYR A 395 -15.36 18.43 -5.40
CA TYR A 395 -16.07 17.27 -4.83
C TYR A 395 -17.58 17.46 -4.90
N THR A 396 -18.25 16.45 -5.40
CA THR A 396 -19.69 16.29 -5.22
C THR A 396 -19.96 15.57 -3.90
N ARG A 397 -21.23 15.36 -3.55
CA ARG A 397 -21.62 14.53 -2.40
C ARG A 397 -21.16 13.08 -2.47
N HIS A 398 -20.92 12.55 -3.69
CA HIS A 398 -20.45 11.19 -3.89
C HIS A 398 -18.94 11.06 -3.92
N GLY A 399 -18.21 12.15 -4.13
CA GLY A 399 -16.75 12.11 -4.10
C GLY A 399 -16.08 13.07 -5.08
N PRO A 400 -14.78 12.85 -5.38
CA PRO A 400 -13.99 13.72 -6.21
C PRO A 400 -14.46 13.74 -7.67
N VAL A 401 -14.50 14.94 -8.24
CA VAL A 401 -14.73 15.16 -9.68
C VAL A 401 -13.42 14.91 -10.43
N VAL A 402 -13.42 13.93 -11.29
CA VAL A 402 -12.22 13.52 -12.04
C VAL A 402 -12.17 14.09 -13.44
N PHE A 403 -13.31 14.49 -13.99
CA PHE A 403 -13.42 15.09 -15.32
C PHE A 403 -14.63 16.01 -15.41
N GLU A 404 -14.48 17.14 -16.09
CA GLU A 404 -15.54 18.10 -16.40
C GLU A 404 -15.64 18.25 -17.91
N ASP A 405 -16.79 17.91 -18.47
CA ASP A 405 -17.14 18.18 -19.86
C ASP A 405 -17.95 19.48 -19.92
N GLN A 406 -17.23 20.59 -20.12
CA GLN A 406 -17.86 21.92 -20.13
C GLN A 406 -18.73 22.14 -21.36
N GLU A 407 -18.45 21.48 -22.48
CA GLU A 407 -19.23 21.62 -23.72
C GLU A 407 -20.63 21.02 -23.55
N ASN A 408 -20.71 19.87 -22.89
CA ASN A 408 -21.97 19.18 -22.63
C ASN A 408 -22.57 19.50 -21.25
N SER A 409 -21.92 20.37 -20.44
CA SER A 409 -22.31 20.68 -19.08
C SER A 409 -22.43 19.44 -18.19
N LEU A 410 -21.41 18.58 -18.19
CA LEU A 410 -21.34 17.35 -17.43
C LEU A 410 -20.12 17.35 -16.50
N ALA A 411 -20.25 16.66 -15.37
CA ALA A 411 -19.14 16.33 -14.49
C ALA A 411 -19.15 14.84 -14.13
N TYR A 412 -17.98 14.23 -14.10
CA TYR A 412 -17.79 12.83 -13.74
C TYR A 412 -17.11 12.77 -12.38
N ALA A 413 -17.77 12.14 -11.40
CA ALA A 413 -17.25 12.01 -10.04
C ALA A 413 -17.17 10.53 -9.64
N ILE A 414 -16.12 10.16 -8.94
CA ILE A 414 -15.96 8.79 -8.42
C ILE A 414 -16.41 8.75 -6.96
N ARG A 415 -17.21 7.75 -6.61
CA ARG A 415 -17.48 7.35 -5.24
C ARG A 415 -16.57 6.19 -4.82
N PRO A 416 -15.42 6.44 -4.22
CA PRO A 416 -14.53 5.37 -3.79
C PRO A 416 -14.82 5.00 -2.33
N ALA A 417 -15.06 3.71 -2.06
CA ALA A 417 -15.33 3.20 -0.72
C ALA A 417 -14.17 3.44 0.26
N TRP A 418 -12.95 3.46 -0.24
CA TRP A 418 -11.75 3.68 0.57
C TRP A 418 -11.51 5.13 1.02
N MET A 419 -12.35 6.08 0.60
CA MET A 419 -12.35 7.44 1.17
C MET A 419 -13.20 7.57 2.44
N GLU A 420 -13.93 6.53 2.81
CA GLU A 420 -14.66 6.48 4.09
C GLU A 420 -13.71 6.13 5.24
N VAL A 421 -14.15 6.34 6.47
CA VAL A 421 -13.43 5.88 7.67
C VAL A 421 -13.25 4.36 7.60
N GLY A 422 -12.05 3.88 7.88
CA GLY A 422 -11.70 2.46 7.76
C GLY A 422 -11.17 2.05 6.37
N GLY A 423 -10.90 3.03 5.50
CA GLY A 423 -10.42 2.78 4.14
C GLY A 423 -8.91 2.64 3.99
N SER A 424 -8.12 2.71 5.05
CA SER A 424 -6.66 2.47 4.96
C SER A 424 -6.36 0.97 5.01
N PRO A 425 -5.64 0.44 4.00
CA PRO A 425 -5.40 -1.00 3.91
C PRO A 425 -4.49 -1.53 5.03
N TYR A 426 -4.73 -2.76 5.44
CA TYR A 426 -3.92 -3.59 6.34
C TYR A 426 -3.77 -3.09 7.79
N LEU A 427 -4.16 -1.88 8.14
CA LEU A 427 -4.05 -1.37 9.52
C LEU A 427 -4.91 -2.14 10.53
N ALA A 428 -5.96 -2.84 10.09
CA ALA A 428 -6.73 -3.73 10.94
C ALA A 428 -5.91 -4.91 11.48
N SER A 429 -4.72 -5.16 10.92
CA SER A 429 -3.75 -6.12 11.46
C SER A 429 -3.40 -5.84 12.93
N LEU A 430 -3.41 -4.59 13.37
CA LEU A 430 -3.20 -4.22 14.78
C LEU A 430 -4.16 -4.94 15.76
N ARG A 431 -5.39 -5.26 15.32
CA ARG A 431 -6.31 -6.09 16.12
C ARG A 431 -6.02 -7.58 15.95
N MET A 432 -5.63 -7.99 14.73
CA MET A 432 -5.33 -9.38 14.41
C MET A 432 -4.07 -9.85 15.14
N ASP A 433 -3.07 -9.01 15.28
CA ASP A 433 -1.81 -9.26 15.98
C ASP A 433 -2.02 -9.70 17.44
N GLN A 434 -3.11 -9.25 18.07
CA GLN A 434 -3.46 -9.56 19.46
C GLN A 434 -4.52 -10.66 19.59
N ALA A 435 -5.05 -11.20 18.49
CA ALA A 435 -6.07 -12.24 18.53
C ALA A 435 -5.51 -13.53 19.14
N THR A 436 -6.24 -14.12 20.10
CA THR A 436 -5.88 -15.35 20.81
C THR A 436 -6.70 -16.55 20.36
N SER A 437 -7.74 -16.33 19.55
CA SER A 437 -8.66 -17.34 19.03
C SER A 437 -9.18 -16.98 17.64
N TRP A 438 -9.80 -17.95 16.99
CA TRP A 438 -10.52 -17.74 15.72
C TRP A 438 -11.61 -16.68 15.83
N GLU A 439 -12.36 -16.68 16.92
CA GLU A 439 -13.45 -15.74 17.15
C GLU A 439 -12.95 -14.31 17.26
N GLU A 440 -11.86 -14.08 18.00
CA GLU A 440 -11.22 -12.75 18.11
C GLU A 440 -10.62 -12.30 16.79
N PHE A 441 -9.95 -13.19 16.06
CA PHE A 441 -9.42 -12.91 14.73
C PHE A 441 -10.55 -12.52 13.75
N ARG A 442 -11.65 -13.27 13.78
CA ARG A 442 -12.82 -12.99 12.95
C ARG A 442 -13.48 -11.64 13.31
N GLU A 443 -13.52 -11.31 14.61
CA GLU A 443 -13.98 -9.99 15.05
C GLU A 443 -13.06 -8.89 14.55
N ALA A 444 -11.74 -9.07 14.67
CA ALA A 444 -10.74 -8.13 14.14
C ALA A 444 -10.89 -7.91 12.64
N SER A 445 -11.27 -8.94 11.89
CA SER A 445 -11.49 -8.89 10.44
C SER A 445 -12.61 -7.94 10.02
N ASN A 446 -13.58 -7.63 10.90
CA ASN A 446 -14.65 -6.66 10.62
C ASN A 446 -14.14 -5.23 10.44
N PHE A 447 -12.92 -4.94 10.86
CA PHE A 447 -12.27 -3.63 10.73
C PHE A 447 -11.37 -3.52 9.48
N SER A 448 -11.26 -4.59 8.69
CA SER A 448 -10.52 -4.62 7.43
C SER A 448 -11.48 -4.39 6.26
N ASN A 449 -11.69 -3.13 5.90
CA ASN A 449 -12.66 -2.78 4.88
C ASN A 449 -12.12 -3.01 3.46
N ILE A 450 -10.84 -2.70 3.24
CA ILE A 450 -10.16 -2.83 1.94
C ILE A 450 -8.69 -3.26 2.12
N PRO A 451 -8.12 -3.92 1.11
CA PRO A 451 -8.79 -4.56 -0.03
C PRO A 451 -9.72 -5.68 0.41
N GLY A 452 -10.50 -6.24 -0.53
CA GLY A 452 -11.19 -7.51 -0.27
C GLY A 452 -10.18 -8.62 -0.07
N GLU A 453 -10.26 -9.35 1.06
CA GLU A 453 -9.29 -10.36 1.45
C GLU A 453 -9.95 -11.68 1.81
N ASN A 454 -9.34 -12.77 1.33
CA ASN A 454 -9.57 -14.11 1.88
C ASN A 454 -8.62 -14.28 3.06
N MET A 455 -9.11 -14.13 4.26
CA MET A 455 -8.34 -14.30 5.48
C MET A 455 -8.43 -15.75 5.97
N ILE A 456 -7.30 -16.35 6.27
CA ILE A 456 -7.21 -17.69 6.84
C ILE A 456 -6.55 -17.65 8.21
N TRP A 457 -6.92 -18.60 9.05
CA TRP A 457 -6.43 -18.79 10.41
C TRP A 457 -6.15 -20.25 10.70
N ALA A 458 -5.10 -20.51 11.47
CA ALA A 458 -4.82 -21.79 12.09
C ALA A 458 -4.23 -21.58 13.48
N ASP A 459 -4.70 -22.31 14.51
CA ASP A 459 -4.28 -22.12 15.89
C ASP A 459 -3.77 -23.40 16.58
N ARG A 460 -3.19 -23.20 17.75
CA ARG A 460 -2.67 -24.30 18.59
C ARG A 460 -3.76 -25.18 19.21
N GLN A 461 -5.02 -24.74 19.20
CA GLN A 461 -6.15 -25.55 19.66
C GLN A 461 -6.64 -26.50 18.58
N GLY A 462 -6.11 -26.40 17.35
CA GLY A 462 -6.48 -27.23 16.20
C GLY A 462 -7.56 -26.61 15.33
N ASN A 463 -8.00 -25.38 15.63
CA ASN A 463 -9.00 -24.70 14.81
C ASN A 463 -8.35 -24.20 13.53
N ILE A 464 -9.10 -24.32 12.44
CA ILE A 464 -8.79 -23.68 11.16
C ILE A 464 -10.00 -22.86 10.73
N GLY A 465 -9.75 -21.72 10.09
CA GLY A 465 -10.82 -20.82 9.67
C GLY A 465 -10.52 -20.11 8.37
N TRP A 466 -11.59 -19.70 7.70
CA TRP A 466 -11.56 -18.81 6.55
C TRP A 466 -12.67 -17.77 6.66
N GLN A 467 -12.35 -16.53 6.35
CA GLN A 467 -13.28 -15.42 6.32
C GLN A 467 -12.98 -14.54 5.12
N ALA A 468 -13.95 -14.37 4.23
CA ALA A 468 -13.91 -13.31 3.24
C ALA A 468 -14.24 -11.97 3.93
N VAL A 469 -13.40 -10.96 3.76
CA VAL A 469 -13.59 -9.62 4.33
C VAL A 469 -13.50 -8.57 3.23
N GLY A 470 -14.17 -7.45 3.44
CA GLY A 470 -14.21 -6.33 2.52
C GLY A 470 -15.56 -5.63 2.60
N ILE A 471 -15.65 -4.48 1.98
CA ILE A 471 -16.90 -3.73 1.86
C ILE A 471 -17.35 -3.65 0.42
N ALA A 472 -18.65 -3.56 0.22
CA ALA A 472 -19.28 -3.28 -1.06
C ALA A 472 -20.44 -2.29 -0.87
N PRO A 473 -20.68 -1.37 -1.79
CA PRO A 473 -21.79 -0.44 -1.68
C PRO A 473 -23.13 -1.14 -1.86
N ILE A 474 -24.15 -0.67 -1.14
CA ILE A 474 -25.53 -1.06 -1.38
C ILE A 474 -26.09 -0.16 -2.46
N ARG A 475 -26.14 -0.66 -3.68
CA ARG A 475 -26.67 0.06 -4.84
C ARG A 475 -28.18 -0.08 -4.93
N ARG A 476 -28.83 1.01 -5.32
CA ARG A 476 -30.28 1.03 -5.55
C ARG A 476 -30.55 1.52 -6.97
N ASN A 477 -31.24 0.68 -7.74
CA ASN A 477 -31.64 0.96 -9.13
C ASN A 477 -30.51 1.03 -10.17
N PHE A 478 -29.30 0.65 -9.83
CA PHE A 478 -28.17 0.51 -10.76
C PHE A 478 -27.25 -0.62 -10.32
N SER A 479 -26.42 -1.13 -11.23
CA SER A 479 -25.59 -2.32 -10.98
C SER A 479 -24.14 -2.00 -10.56
N GLY A 480 -23.63 -0.79 -10.83
CA GLY A 480 -22.21 -0.46 -10.70
C GLY A 480 -21.34 -1.03 -11.82
N MET A 481 -21.96 -1.56 -12.90
CA MET A 481 -21.22 -2.11 -14.04
C MET A 481 -21.09 -1.14 -15.20
N VAL A 482 -21.81 -0.02 -15.17
CA VAL A 482 -21.74 1.09 -16.09
C VAL A 482 -21.89 2.40 -15.32
N PRO A 483 -21.39 3.53 -15.85
CA PRO A 483 -21.55 4.84 -15.21
C PRO A 483 -23.03 5.20 -15.01
N VAL A 484 -23.32 5.93 -13.94
CA VAL A 484 -24.68 6.26 -13.47
C VAL A 484 -24.83 7.76 -13.19
#